data_94d4fc679c5517be1acab4a756d5a076
#
_entry.id   94d4fc679c5517be1acab4a756d5a076
#
_cell.length_a   1.000
_cell.length_b   1.000
_cell.length_c   1.000
_cell.angle_alpha   90.00
_cell.angle_beta   90.00
_cell.angle_gamma   90.00
#
_symmetry.space_group_name_H-M   'P 1'
#
loop_
_entity.id
_entity.type
_entity.pdbx_description
1 polymer ?
#
loop_
_entity_poly.entity_id
_entity_poly.type
_entity_poly.pdbx_seq_one_letter_code
_entity_poly.pdbx_strand_id
1 'polypeptide(L)'
;MSPDELFDNYVALWNEEDATRRRERVIELWAPDARQVLKPPVEVTEVASGLGMTATLEARGHDQLENRVTRAYDEFVAAGGYEFRRRGEAERLDHVVKFRWEMVPAGGGEPAGVGLEILILDPDGRIGTAYQFIEG
;
A
#
# COMPACT_ATOMS: atom_id res chain seq x y z
N MET A 1 10.82 -13.36 5.26
CA MET A 1 9.60 -13.76 4.53
C MET A 1 9.93 -14.04 3.08
N SER A 2 9.26 -15.02 2.49
CA SER A 2 9.28 -15.21 1.05
C SER A 2 8.50 -14.08 0.36
N PRO A 3 8.68 -13.85 -0.96
CA PRO A 3 7.86 -12.87 -1.68
C PRO A 3 6.36 -13.11 -1.56
N ASP A 4 5.92 -14.37 -1.58
CA ASP A 4 4.51 -14.71 -1.42
C ASP A 4 4.00 -14.41 -0.01
N GLU A 5 4.77 -14.73 1.02
CA GLU A 5 4.42 -14.39 2.40
C GLU A 5 4.31 -12.87 2.58
N LEU A 6 5.26 -12.13 2.02
CA LEU A 6 5.23 -10.67 2.06
C LEU A 6 3.98 -10.12 1.36
N PHE A 7 3.64 -10.67 0.20
CA PHE A 7 2.45 -10.30 -0.55
C PHE A 7 1.18 -10.57 0.25
N ASP A 8 1.06 -11.79 0.80
CA ASP A 8 -0.11 -12.16 1.60
C ASP A 8 -0.28 -11.27 2.83
N ASN A 9 0.81 -11.00 3.53
CA ASN A 9 0.78 -10.14 4.71
C ASN A 9 0.49 -8.69 4.37
N TYR A 10 0.99 -8.20 3.24
CA TYR A 10 0.70 -6.86 2.76
C TYR A 10 -0.79 -6.68 2.48
N VAL A 11 -1.39 -7.61 1.74
CA VAL A 11 -2.83 -7.57 1.44
C VAL A 11 -3.66 -7.71 2.72
N ALA A 12 -3.26 -8.61 3.63
CA ALA A 12 -3.95 -8.80 4.90
C ALA A 12 -3.97 -7.52 5.76
N LEU A 13 -2.89 -6.74 5.72
CA LEU A 13 -2.81 -5.47 6.44
C LEU A 13 -3.95 -4.52 6.04
N TRP A 14 -4.20 -4.38 4.75
CA TRP A 14 -5.21 -3.43 4.23
C TRP A 14 -6.65 -3.89 4.45
N ASN A 15 -6.85 -5.18 4.74
CA ASN A 15 -8.15 -5.76 5.05
C ASN A 15 -8.38 -5.95 6.56
N GLU A 16 -7.39 -5.62 7.41
CA GLU A 16 -7.45 -5.91 8.84
C GLU A 16 -8.47 -5.03 9.56
N GLU A 17 -9.51 -5.65 10.12
CA GLU A 17 -10.58 -4.95 10.82
C GLU A 17 -10.22 -4.53 12.26
N ASP A 18 -9.33 -5.27 12.91
CA ASP A 18 -8.90 -4.99 14.28
C ASP A 18 -7.80 -3.94 14.30
N ALA A 19 -8.05 -2.79 14.95
CA ALA A 19 -7.11 -1.68 14.99
C ALA A 19 -5.79 -2.05 15.67
N THR A 20 -5.84 -2.84 16.75
CA THR A 20 -4.63 -3.29 17.45
C THR A 20 -3.81 -4.23 16.55
N ARG A 21 -4.47 -5.18 15.90
CA ARG A 21 -3.81 -6.11 14.98
C ARG A 21 -3.26 -5.38 13.75
N ARG A 22 -3.94 -4.37 13.29
CA ARG A 22 -3.48 -3.53 12.17
C ARG A 22 -2.16 -2.84 12.51
N ARG A 23 -2.06 -2.28 13.71
CA ARG A 23 -0.82 -1.67 14.21
C ARG A 23 0.31 -2.70 14.25
N GLU A 24 0.05 -3.89 14.78
CA GLU A 24 1.04 -4.96 14.83
C GLU A 24 1.53 -5.35 13.44
N ARG A 25 0.64 -5.45 12.46
CA ARG A 25 0.98 -5.77 11.08
C ARG A 25 1.86 -4.69 10.44
N VAL A 26 1.60 -3.42 10.72
CA VAL A 26 2.44 -2.31 10.24
C VAL A 26 3.85 -2.47 10.79
N ILE A 27 3.98 -2.71 12.08
CA ILE A 27 5.29 -2.86 12.74
C ILE A 27 6.06 -4.08 12.20
N GLU A 28 5.36 -5.18 11.92
CA GLU A 28 5.97 -6.39 11.36
C GLU A 28 6.48 -6.21 9.94
N LEU A 29 5.71 -5.52 9.10
CA LEU A 29 6.00 -5.39 7.67
C LEU A 29 6.94 -4.26 7.33
N TRP A 30 6.86 -3.13 8.04
CA TRP A 30 7.56 -1.91 7.69
C TRP A 30 8.67 -1.61 8.68
N ALA A 31 9.81 -1.14 8.18
CA ALA A 31 10.87 -0.62 9.03
C ALA A 31 10.41 0.61 9.81
N PRO A 32 11.02 0.94 10.97
CA PRO A 32 10.57 2.08 11.78
C PRO A 32 10.58 3.44 11.06
N ASP A 33 11.51 3.61 10.11
CA ASP A 33 11.66 4.83 9.32
C ASP A 33 11.16 4.65 7.89
N ALA A 34 10.35 3.63 7.64
CA ALA A 34 9.81 3.31 6.32
C ALA A 34 8.92 4.42 5.78
N ARG A 35 8.77 4.43 4.47
CA ARG A 35 7.90 5.38 3.79
C ARG A 35 7.15 4.70 2.65
N GLN A 36 5.93 5.16 2.42
CA GLN A 36 5.17 4.87 1.22
C GLN A 36 5.04 6.14 0.41
N VAL A 37 5.40 6.08 -0.86
CA VAL A 37 5.36 7.21 -1.79
C VAL A 37 4.21 7.02 -2.75
N LEU A 38 3.39 8.05 -2.90
CA LEU A 38 2.16 8.02 -3.66
C LEU A 38 2.12 9.18 -4.66
N LYS A 39 1.42 8.93 -5.77
CA LYS A 39 1.08 10.01 -6.69
C LYS A 39 -0.01 10.87 -6.05
N PRO A 40 0.17 12.21 -5.99
CA PRO A 40 -0.85 13.08 -5.43
C PRO A 40 -2.08 13.18 -6.34
N PRO A 41 -3.21 13.68 -5.80
CA PRO A 41 -4.38 14.01 -6.63
C PRO A 41 -4.01 14.98 -7.76
N VAL A 42 -4.77 14.96 -8.84
CA VAL A 42 -4.51 15.77 -10.03
C VAL A 42 -4.39 17.26 -9.68
N GLU A 43 -5.23 17.75 -8.78
CA GLU A 43 -5.23 19.16 -8.35
C GLU A 43 -3.88 19.58 -7.74
N VAL A 44 -3.30 18.72 -6.92
CA VAL A 44 -1.98 18.98 -6.31
C VAL A 44 -0.89 18.95 -7.37
N THR A 45 -0.94 17.98 -8.29
CA THR A 45 0.01 17.88 -9.40
C THR A 45 -0.03 19.11 -10.29
N GLU A 46 -1.22 19.61 -10.59
CA GLU A 46 -1.41 20.81 -11.43
C GLU A 46 -0.85 22.07 -10.76
N VAL A 47 -1.12 22.25 -9.47
CA VAL A 47 -0.57 23.38 -8.71
C VAL A 47 0.96 23.33 -8.72
N ALA A 48 1.53 22.17 -8.41
CA ALA A 48 2.99 22.00 -8.40
C ALA A 48 3.58 22.28 -9.79
N SER A 49 2.97 21.75 -10.84
CA SER A 49 3.42 21.96 -12.22
C SER A 49 3.41 23.44 -12.60
N GLY A 50 2.38 24.19 -12.20
CA GLY A 50 2.29 25.63 -12.42
C GLY A 50 3.40 26.42 -11.73
N LEU A 51 3.98 25.86 -10.67
CA LEU A 51 5.12 26.44 -9.96
C LEU A 51 6.47 25.91 -10.47
N GLY A 52 6.46 25.09 -11.53
CA GLY A 52 7.66 24.45 -12.04
C GLY A 52 8.21 23.35 -11.14
N MET A 53 7.36 22.73 -10.33
CA MET A 53 7.74 21.73 -9.33
C MET A 53 7.04 20.40 -9.57
N THR A 54 7.59 19.34 -9.00
CA THR A 54 6.98 18.02 -8.96
C THR A 54 6.56 17.73 -7.53
N ALA A 55 5.37 17.14 -7.35
CA ALA A 55 4.86 16.79 -6.03
C ALA A 55 4.66 15.27 -5.90
N THR A 56 4.98 14.75 -4.72
CA THR A 56 4.61 13.39 -4.31
C THR A 56 4.02 13.47 -2.90
N LEU A 57 3.18 12.50 -2.56
CA LEU A 57 2.70 12.32 -1.19
C LEU A 57 3.50 11.22 -0.52
N GLU A 58 3.76 11.37 0.76
CA GLU A 58 4.54 10.40 1.51
C GLU A 58 3.91 10.13 2.87
N ALA A 59 3.76 8.84 3.20
CA ALA A 59 3.47 8.41 4.56
C ALA A 59 4.76 7.87 5.15
N ARG A 60 5.27 8.49 6.20
CA ARG A 60 6.57 8.16 6.79
C ARG A 60 6.42 7.73 8.24
N GLY A 61 7.06 6.60 8.58
CA GLY A 61 7.06 6.04 9.91
C GLY A 61 5.78 5.27 10.23
N HIS A 62 5.83 4.48 11.31
CA HIS A 62 4.71 3.59 11.66
C HIS A 62 3.41 4.35 11.94
N ASP A 63 3.47 5.54 12.54
CA ASP A 63 2.25 6.28 12.85
C ASP A 63 1.54 6.78 11.58
N GLN A 64 2.27 7.35 10.66
CA GLN A 64 1.68 7.82 9.40
C GLN A 64 1.21 6.65 8.53
N LEU A 65 1.98 5.56 8.49
CA LEU A 65 1.59 4.36 7.75
C LEU A 65 0.32 3.75 8.33
N GLU A 66 0.23 3.63 9.66
CA GLU A 66 -0.98 3.15 10.32
C GLU A 66 -2.19 4.03 10.01
N ASN A 67 -2.02 5.34 10.09
CA ASN A 67 -3.10 6.29 9.78
C ASN A 67 -3.59 6.12 8.34
N ARG A 68 -2.67 5.96 7.40
CA ARG A 68 -3.02 5.75 6.00
C ARG A 68 -3.79 4.44 5.79
N VAL A 69 -3.33 3.35 6.39
CA VAL A 69 -4.00 2.05 6.28
C VAL A 69 -5.37 2.10 6.93
N THR A 70 -5.48 2.73 8.11
CA THR A 70 -6.75 2.88 8.81
C THR A 70 -7.76 3.66 7.99
N ARG A 71 -7.37 4.76 7.39
CA ARG A 71 -8.26 5.57 6.54
C ARG A 71 -8.72 4.79 5.32
N ALA A 72 -7.81 4.05 4.68
CA ALA A 72 -8.17 3.22 3.54
C ALA A 72 -9.15 2.10 3.94
N TYR A 73 -8.91 1.46 5.07
CA TYR A 73 -9.81 0.45 5.61
C TYR A 73 -11.20 1.03 5.88
N ASP A 74 -11.27 2.14 6.59
CA ASP A 74 -12.55 2.76 6.95
C ASP A 74 -13.35 3.17 5.72
N GLU A 75 -12.69 3.76 4.73
CA GLU A 75 -13.35 4.28 3.53
C GLU A 75 -13.72 3.17 2.54
N PHE A 76 -12.81 2.26 2.24
CA PHE A 76 -13.01 1.28 1.17
C PHE A 76 -13.55 -0.05 1.65
N VAL A 77 -13.11 -0.52 2.81
CA VAL A 77 -13.52 -1.84 3.31
C VAL A 77 -14.76 -1.72 4.18
N ALA A 78 -14.69 -0.96 5.27
CA ALA A 78 -15.80 -0.86 6.23
C ALA A 78 -17.01 -0.13 5.64
N ALA A 79 -16.83 1.07 5.08
CA ALA A 79 -17.92 1.86 4.53
C ALA A 79 -18.22 1.51 3.08
N GLY A 80 -17.18 1.22 2.28
CA GLY A 80 -17.30 1.02 0.85
C GLY A 80 -17.74 -0.38 0.42
N GLY A 81 -17.59 -1.37 1.28
CA GLY A 81 -17.95 -2.76 0.96
C GLY A 81 -17.01 -3.44 -0.01
N TYR A 82 -15.77 -2.97 -0.10
CA TYR A 82 -14.74 -3.60 -0.91
C TYR A 82 -13.80 -4.44 -0.06
N GLU A 83 -13.01 -5.28 -0.72
CA GLU A 83 -11.85 -5.95 -0.12
C GLU A 83 -10.68 -5.87 -1.08
N PHE A 84 -9.47 -5.94 -0.54
CA PHE A 84 -8.24 -5.99 -1.33
C PHE A 84 -7.82 -7.44 -1.51
N ARG A 85 -7.40 -7.81 -2.72
CA ARG A 85 -6.95 -9.17 -3.06
C ARG A 85 -5.66 -9.13 -3.86
N ARG A 86 -4.92 -10.23 -3.81
CA ARG A 86 -3.78 -10.43 -4.69
C ARG A 86 -4.25 -10.49 -6.14
N ARG A 87 -3.40 -9.95 -7.03
CA ARG A 87 -3.56 -10.08 -8.46
C ARG A 87 -2.25 -10.61 -9.03
N GLY A 88 -2.25 -11.88 -9.46
CA GLY A 88 -1.05 -12.53 -9.98
C GLY A 88 -0.04 -12.88 -8.91
N GLU A 89 1.21 -12.98 -9.32
CA GLU A 89 2.32 -13.42 -8.49
C GLU A 89 3.19 -12.26 -8.03
N ALA A 90 3.87 -12.43 -6.89
CA ALA A 90 4.94 -11.55 -6.45
C ALA A 90 6.23 -11.92 -7.19
N GLU A 91 7.02 -10.91 -7.52
CA GLU A 91 8.31 -11.08 -8.16
C GLU A 91 9.38 -10.37 -7.35
N ARG A 92 10.51 -11.02 -7.15
CA ARG A 92 11.63 -10.44 -6.41
C ARG A 92 12.87 -10.40 -7.29
N LEU A 93 13.56 -9.24 -7.26
CA LEU A 93 14.87 -9.06 -7.86
C LEU A 93 15.72 -8.34 -6.83
N ASP A 94 16.76 -9.02 -6.34
CA ASP A 94 17.64 -8.50 -5.29
C ASP A 94 16.82 -8.08 -4.04
N HIS A 95 16.83 -6.84 -3.65
CA HIS A 95 16.06 -6.30 -2.51
C HIS A 95 14.78 -5.60 -2.94
N VAL A 96 14.36 -5.80 -4.19
CA VAL A 96 13.12 -5.20 -4.73
C VAL A 96 12.08 -6.30 -4.91
N VAL A 97 10.87 -6.04 -4.42
CA VAL A 97 9.72 -6.93 -4.62
C VAL A 97 8.61 -6.12 -5.27
N LYS A 98 7.96 -6.71 -6.28
CA LYS A 98 6.79 -6.07 -6.88
C LYS A 98 5.64 -7.05 -6.94
N PHE A 99 4.43 -6.51 -6.82
CA PHE A 99 3.19 -7.26 -7.01
C PHE A 99 2.04 -6.32 -7.29
N ARG A 100 0.94 -6.90 -7.77
CA ARG A 100 -0.30 -6.17 -7.99
C ARG A 100 -1.39 -6.67 -7.05
N TRP A 101 -2.22 -5.73 -6.63
CA TRP A 101 -3.44 -6.02 -5.88
C TRP A 101 -4.63 -5.44 -6.64
N GLU A 102 -5.81 -5.95 -6.31
CA GLU A 102 -7.05 -5.39 -6.84
C GLU A 102 -8.03 -5.14 -5.70
N MET A 103 -8.84 -4.12 -5.88
CA MET A 103 -9.93 -3.79 -4.97
C MET A 103 -11.22 -4.25 -5.62
N VAL A 104 -11.92 -5.18 -4.96
CA VAL A 104 -13.12 -5.82 -5.52
C VAL A 104 -14.28 -5.68 -4.55
N PRO A 105 -15.54 -5.66 -5.05
CA PRO A 105 -16.71 -5.74 -4.16
C PRO A 105 -16.64 -7.03 -3.32
N ALA A 106 -16.92 -6.92 -2.02
CA ALA A 106 -16.85 -8.07 -1.11
C ALA A 106 -17.78 -9.21 -1.52
N GLY A 107 -18.89 -8.89 -2.19
CA GLY A 107 -19.83 -9.88 -2.74
C GLY A 107 -19.44 -10.46 -4.09
N GLY A 108 -18.29 -10.07 -4.63
CA GLY A 108 -17.83 -10.47 -5.95
C GLY A 108 -18.18 -9.45 -7.03
N GLY A 109 -17.52 -9.56 -8.17
CA GLY A 109 -17.72 -8.65 -9.30
C GLY A 109 -16.41 -8.16 -9.88
N GLU A 110 -16.50 -7.21 -10.80
CA GLU A 110 -15.33 -6.63 -11.46
C GLU A 110 -14.51 -5.77 -10.49
N PRO A 111 -13.17 -5.78 -10.60
CA PRO A 111 -12.33 -4.91 -9.80
C PRO A 111 -12.69 -3.42 -10.02
N ALA A 112 -12.80 -2.69 -8.91
CA ALA A 112 -12.99 -1.24 -8.94
C ALA A 112 -11.66 -0.49 -9.08
N GLY A 113 -10.54 -1.15 -8.79
CA GLY A 113 -9.22 -0.56 -8.92
C GLY A 113 -8.14 -1.63 -8.88
N VAL A 114 -6.98 -1.31 -9.45
CA VAL A 114 -5.79 -2.16 -9.44
C VAL A 114 -4.61 -1.29 -9.02
N GLY A 115 -3.74 -1.83 -8.18
CA GLY A 115 -2.52 -1.16 -7.75
C GLY A 115 -1.30 -2.00 -8.02
N LEU A 116 -0.19 -1.32 -8.29
CA LEU A 116 1.13 -1.93 -8.39
C LEU A 116 1.97 -1.41 -7.23
N GLU A 117 2.55 -2.33 -6.47
CA GLU A 117 3.49 -2.00 -5.40
C GLU A 117 4.90 -2.37 -5.82
N ILE A 118 5.81 -1.42 -5.68
CA ILE A 118 7.25 -1.65 -5.80
C ILE A 118 7.84 -1.43 -4.41
N LEU A 119 8.31 -2.51 -3.79
CA LEU A 119 8.83 -2.48 -2.42
C LEU A 119 10.35 -2.60 -2.44
N ILE A 120 11.02 -1.68 -1.77
CA ILE A 120 12.46 -1.75 -1.53
C ILE A 120 12.64 -2.24 -0.10
N LEU A 121 13.26 -3.42 0.06
CA LEU A 121 13.43 -4.05 1.37
C LEU A 121 14.71 -3.60 2.04
N ASP A 122 14.64 -3.43 3.35
CA ASP A 122 15.82 -3.22 4.21
C ASP A 122 16.57 -4.54 4.37
N PRO A 123 17.84 -4.51 4.88
CA PRO A 123 18.61 -5.73 5.10
C PRO A 123 17.94 -6.76 6.02
N ASP A 124 17.05 -6.33 6.92
CA ASP A 124 16.31 -7.23 7.81
C ASP A 124 15.04 -7.81 7.15
N GLY A 125 14.79 -7.49 5.90
CA GLY A 125 13.66 -8.01 5.12
C GLY A 125 12.37 -7.21 5.26
N ARG A 126 12.33 -6.17 6.11
CA ARG A 126 11.16 -5.30 6.20
C ARG A 126 11.17 -4.25 5.11
N ILE A 127 9.98 -3.70 4.83
CA ILE A 127 9.82 -2.67 3.79
C ILE A 127 10.46 -1.36 4.27
N GLY A 128 11.43 -0.86 3.52
CA GLY A 128 12.02 0.46 3.77
C GLY A 128 11.33 1.56 2.97
N THR A 129 11.04 1.28 1.70
CA THR A 129 10.32 2.21 0.84
C THR A 129 9.36 1.43 -0.04
N ALA A 130 8.14 1.93 -0.18
CA ALA A 130 7.17 1.40 -1.11
C ALA A 130 6.73 2.51 -2.07
N TYR A 131 6.71 2.20 -3.36
CA TYR A 131 6.13 3.06 -4.38
C TYR A 131 4.82 2.44 -4.82
N GLN A 132 3.73 3.17 -4.67
CA GLN A 132 2.41 2.71 -5.07
C GLN A 132 1.96 3.42 -6.34
N PHE A 133 1.58 2.61 -7.33
CA PHE A 133 0.99 3.10 -8.58
C PHE A 133 -0.44 2.59 -8.66
N ILE A 134 -1.37 3.46 -8.96
CA ILE A 134 -2.76 3.06 -9.22
C ILE A 134 -2.90 2.87 -10.73
N GLU A 135 -3.32 1.69 -11.13
CA GLU A 135 -3.44 1.27 -12.54
C GLU A 135 -4.91 1.02 -12.88
N GLY A 136 -5.55 1.91 -13.47
CA GLY A 136 -6.94 1.77 -13.89
C GLY A 136 -7.99 2.14 -12.84
#